data_f2f34a71654e9a6ecae2ad49d716258c
#
_entry.id   f2f34a71654e9a6ecae2ad49d716258c
#
_cell.length_a   1.000
_cell.length_b   1.000
_cell.length_c   1.000
_cell.angle_alpha   90.00
_cell.angle_beta   90.00
_cell.angle_gamma   90.00
#
_symmetry.space_group_name_H-M   'P 1'
#
loop_
_entity.id
_entity.type
_entity.pdbx_description
1 polymer ?
#
loop_
_entity_poly.entity_id
_entity_poly.type
_entity_poly.pdbx_seq_one_letter_code
_entity_poly.pdbx_strand_id
1 'polypeptide(L)'
;TLAGAKGMDVSANIDVVKACMQGIDTAFDLSKKMGIDLKIRPFIMVSVGMPGDHHVRKSFINLDTCLECDLCIPVCPTDAIPKSLVVIKDKCIGCGNCSAICPRSDIIHYEYNDKELRKLLPKCLETGAEQIELHAAVAEDESIMKEWAMISEINPDNHISMCLDRLHLSNFTFE
;
A
#
# COMPACT_ATOMS: atom_id res chain seq x y z
N THR A 1 -17.44 -11.61 6.78
CA THR A 1 -18.66 -11.79 5.96
C THR A 1 -19.85 -12.28 6.78
N LEU A 2 -19.70 -13.36 7.53
CA LEU A 2 -20.80 -13.91 8.39
C LEU A 2 -21.29 -12.89 9.44
N ALA A 3 -20.42 -12.01 9.91
CA ALA A 3 -20.79 -10.95 10.85
C ALA A 3 -21.46 -9.73 10.17
N GLY A 4 -21.67 -9.76 8.86
CA GLY A 4 -22.36 -8.70 8.12
C GLY A 4 -21.47 -7.55 7.66
N ALA A 5 -20.16 -7.76 7.50
CA ALA A 5 -19.28 -6.77 6.88
C ALA A 5 -19.77 -6.44 5.47
N LYS A 6 -19.71 -5.17 5.08
CA LYS A 6 -20.16 -4.69 3.77
C LYS A 6 -19.00 -4.48 2.79
N GLY A 7 -17.79 -4.35 3.29
CA GLY A 7 -16.57 -4.20 2.51
C GLY A 7 -15.39 -4.84 3.21
N MET A 8 -14.41 -5.24 2.42
CA MET A 8 -13.12 -5.80 2.85
C MET A 8 -12.04 -4.95 2.23
N ASP A 9 -11.26 -4.28 3.08
CA ASP A 9 -10.05 -3.57 2.68
C ASP A 9 -8.86 -4.52 2.81
N VAL A 10 -8.14 -4.72 1.71
CA VAL A 10 -7.03 -5.66 1.64
C VAL A 10 -5.86 -5.06 0.86
N SER A 11 -4.66 -5.57 1.07
CA SER A 11 -3.50 -5.13 0.30
C SER A 11 -3.66 -5.42 -1.20
N ALA A 12 -3.09 -4.56 -2.05
CA ALA A 12 -3.04 -4.74 -3.49
C ALA A 12 -2.16 -5.96 -3.86
N ASN A 13 -2.74 -7.14 -3.74
CA ASN A 13 -2.09 -8.42 -4.02
C ASN A 13 -3.12 -9.40 -4.59
N ILE A 14 -2.80 -9.98 -5.75
CA ILE A 14 -3.70 -10.87 -6.49
C ILE A 14 -4.10 -12.10 -5.65
N ASP A 15 -3.17 -12.69 -4.91
CA ASP A 15 -3.45 -13.89 -4.13
C ASP A 15 -4.29 -13.57 -2.89
N VAL A 16 -4.11 -12.39 -2.31
CA VAL A 16 -4.96 -11.90 -1.22
C VAL A 16 -6.39 -11.65 -1.72
N VAL A 17 -6.56 -11.03 -2.88
CA VAL A 17 -7.88 -10.84 -3.50
C VAL A 17 -8.57 -12.18 -3.76
N LYS A 18 -7.86 -13.16 -4.33
CA LYS A 18 -8.38 -14.52 -4.55
C LYS A 18 -8.82 -15.20 -3.25
N ALA A 19 -7.98 -15.12 -2.22
CA ALA A 19 -8.30 -15.69 -0.91
C ALA A 19 -9.53 -15.01 -0.28
N CYS A 20 -9.65 -13.70 -0.43
CA CYS A 20 -10.81 -12.93 0.03
C CYS A 20 -12.10 -13.38 -0.70
N MET A 21 -12.05 -13.52 -2.03
CA MET A 21 -13.17 -14.05 -2.83
C MET A 21 -13.62 -15.43 -2.34
N GLN A 22 -12.67 -16.35 -2.19
CA GLN A 22 -12.96 -17.72 -1.69
C GLN A 22 -13.55 -17.70 -0.28
N GLY A 23 -13.04 -16.80 0.60
CA GLY A 23 -13.57 -16.62 1.94
C GLY A 23 -15.01 -16.12 1.95
N ILE A 24 -15.34 -15.18 1.07
CA ILE A 24 -16.72 -14.68 0.88
C ILE A 24 -17.65 -15.81 0.42
N ASP A 25 -17.26 -16.55 -0.62
CA ASP A 25 -18.06 -17.68 -1.15
C ASP A 25 -18.29 -18.75 -0.08
N THR A 26 -17.23 -19.10 0.65
CA THR A 26 -17.31 -20.04 1.78
C THR A 26 -18.27 -19.54 2.86
N ALA A 27 -18.26 -18.25 3.16
CA ALA A 27 -19.18 -17.66 4.16
C ALA A 27 -20.65 -17.76 3.72
N PHE A 28 -20.95 -17.56 2.42
CA PHE A 28 -22.31 -17.75 1.89
C PHE A 28 -22.76 -19.21 1.97
N ASP A 29 -21.87 -20.16 1.74
CA ASP A 29 -22.22 -21.58 1.89
C ASP A 29 -22.40 -22.00 3.35
N LEU A 30 -21.59 -21.47 4.26
CA LEU A 30 -21.74 -21.67 5.69
C LEU A 30 -23.01 -21.04 6.23
N SER A 31 -23.37 -19.83 5.78
CA SER A 31 -24.55 -19.12 6.23
C SER A 31 -25.83 -19.94 6.02
N LYS A 32 -25.95 -20.61 4.84
CA LYS A 32 -27.07 -21.51 4.54
C LYS A 32 -27.16 -22.65 5.55
N LYS A 33 -26.02 -23.25 5.92
CA LYS A 33 -25.96 -24.35 6.91
C LYS A 33 -26.27 -23.89 8.33
N MET A 34 -25.94 -22.63 8.65
CA MET A 34 -26.14 -22.03 9.97
C MET A 34 -27.50 -21.33 10.13
N GLY A 35 -28.30 -21.24 9.06
CA GLY A 35 -29.57 -20.50 9.07
C GLY A 35 -29.37 -18.97 9.17
N ILE A 36 -28.22 -18.45 8.75
CA ILE A 36 -27.92 -17.01 8.72
C ILE A 36 -28.33 -16.47 7.35
N ASP A 37 -29.18 -15.44 7.33
CA ASP A 37 -29.65 -14.79 6.10
C ASP A 37 -28.64 -13.69 5.68
N LEU A 38 -27.63 -14.06 4.89
CA LEU A 38 -26.70 -13.11 4.28
C LEU A 38 -27.31 -12.49 3.02
N LYS A 39 -27.69 -11.22 3.09
CA LYS A 39 -28.36 -10.50 1.99
C LYS A 39 -27.39 -9.75 1.08
N ILE A 40 -26.21 -9.40 1.58
CA ILE A 40 -25.27 -8.51 0.89
C ILE A 40 -23.91 -9.22 0.83
N ARG A 41 -23.37 -9.32 -0.38
CA ARG A 41 -21.99 -9.71 -0.60
C ARG A 41 -21.09 -8.50 -0.27
N PRO A 42 -20.06 -8.63 0.57
CA PRO A 42 -19.09 -7.56 0.76
C PRO A 42 -18.35 -7.25 -0.55
N PHE A 43 -18.12 -5.99 -0.83
CA PHE A 43 -17.18 -5.60 -1.88
C PHE A 43 -15.74 -5.79 -1.40
N ILE A 44 -14.81 -5.94 -2.33
CA ILE A 44 -13.38 -6.02 -2.07
C ILE A 44 -12.72 -4.74 -2.57
N MET A 45 -12.04 -4.06 -1.68
CA MET A 45 -11.25 -2.88 -1.94
C MET A 45 -9.77 -3.22 -1.77
N VAL A 46 -8.93 -2.78 -2.69
CA VAL A 46 -7.48 -2.92 -2.57
C VAL A 46 -6.85 -1.58 -2.24
N SER A 47 -6.03 -1.58 -1.20
CA SER A 47 -5.35 -0.37 -0.71
C SER A 47 -3.92 -0.28 -1.23
N VAL A 48 -3.52 0.95 -1.59
CA VAL A 48 -2.18 1.33 -2.02
C VAL A 48 -1.73 2.63 -1.35
N GLY A 49 -0.44 2.93 -1.37
CA GLY A 49 0.10 4.19 -0.87
C GLY A 49 0.50 4.19 0.60
N MET A 50 0.35 3.08 1.32
CA MET A 50 0.83 2.98 2.71
C MET A 50 2.35 3.02 2.79
N PRO A 51 2.90 3.63 3.88
CA PRO A 51 4.33 3.53 4.20
C PRO A 51 4.71 2.09 4.48
N GLY A 52 4.90 1.24 3.70
CA GLY A 52 5.13 -0.19 3.86
C GLY A 52 4.56 -0.99 2.70
N ASP A 53 3.87 -0.28 1.80
CA ASP A 53 3.38 -0.87 0.57
C ASP A 53 4.57 -1.28 -0.30
N HIS A 54 4.69 -2.58 -0.54
CA HIS A 54 5.78 -3.16 -1.31
C HIS A 54 5.84 -2.68 -2.76
N HIS A 55 4.74 -2.17 -3.28
CA HIS A 55 4.60 -1.85 -4.69
C HIS A 55 4.97 -0.41 -5.01
N VAL A 56 4.83 0.49 -4.04
CA VAL A 56 4.88 1.93 -4.30
C VAL A 56 6.21 2.55 -3.92
N ARG A 57 6.77 2.21 -2.77
CA ARG A 57 7.88 2.96 -2.19
C ARG A 57 9.03 2.08 -1.73
N LYS A 58 10.21 2.28 -2.30
CA LYS A 58 11.46 1.61 -1.87
C LYS A 58 12.52 2.65 -1.53
N SER A 59 13.22 2.46 -0.42
CA SER A 59 14.30 3.37 -0.06
C SER A 59 15.53 3.16 -0.94
N PHE A 60 16.24 4.25 -1.17
CA PHE A 60 17.53 4.31 -1.85
C PHE A 60 18.47 5.15 -0.99
N ILE A 61 19.68 4.66 -0.76
CA ILE A 61 20.75 5.39 -0.04
C ILE A 61 21.76 5.88 -1.06
N ASN A 62 21.96 7.20 -1.09
CA ASN A 62 23.00 7.80 -1.93
C ASN A 62 24.37 7.54 -1.29
N LEU A 63 25.10 6.56 -1.81
CA LEU A 63 26.39 6.16 -1.27
C LEU A 63 27.48 7.22 -1.46
N ASP A 64 27.38 8.08 -2.49
CA ASP A 64 28.37 9.12 -2.75
C ASP A 64 28.39 10.20 -1.66
N THR A 65 27.26 10.38 -0.97
CA THR A 65 27.11 11.40 0.08
C THR A 65 26.87 10.79 1.46
N CYS A 66 26.78 9.47 1.56
CA CYS A 66 26.54 8.75 2.80
C CYS A 66 27.69 8.92 3.79
N LEU A 67 27.35 9.11 5.07
CA LEU A 67 28.34 9.23 6.16
C LEU A 67 28.85 7.89 6.66
N GLU A 68 28.34 6.77 6.15
CA GLU A 68 28.67 5.40 6.56
C GLU A 68 28.58 5.18 8.08
N CYS A 69 27.62 5.85 8.73
CA CYS A 69 27.45 5.81 10.19
C CYS A 69 26.66 4.60 10.69
N ASP A 70 26.16 3.77 9.80
CA ASP A 70 25.41 2.52 10.06
C ASP A 70 24.11 2.66 10.88
N LEU A 71 23.68 3.86 11.23
CA LEU A 71 22.49 4.10 12.06
C LEU A 71 21.20 3.56 11.45
N CYS A 72 21.12 3.53 10.11
CA CYS A 72 19.94 3.03 9.39
C CYS A 72 19.81 1.51 9.41
N ILE A 73 20.88 0.77 9.69
CA ILE A 73 20.87 -0.70 9.69
C ILE A 73 20.00 -1.27 10.82
N PRO A 74 20.25 -0.96 12.10
CA PRO A 74 19.53 -1.58 13.21
C PRO A 74 18.06 -1.16 13.32
N VAL A 75 17.64 -0.09 12.63
CA VAL A 75 16.25 0.38 12.66
C VAL A 75 15.40 -0.18 11.53
N CYS A 76 16.02 -0.94 10.62
CA CYS A 76 15.29 -1.57 9.52
C CYS A 76 14.57 -2.82 10.01
N PRO A 77 13.21 -2.85 10.05
CA PRO A 77 12.46 -3.96 10.64
C PRO A 77 12.50 -5.24 9.80
N THR A 78 12.98 -5.15 8.55
CA THR A 78 13.00 -6.27 7.59
C THR A 78 14.41 -6.65 7.16
N ASP A 79 15.45 -6.12 7.83
CA ASP A 79 16.85 -6.33 7.46
C ASP A 79 17.14 -6.05 5.97
N ALA A 80 16.48 -5.02 5.44
CA ALA A 80 16.65 -4.63 4.04
C ALA A 80 17.94 -3.83 3.78
N ILE A 81 18.62 -3.36 4.85
CA ILE A 81 19.84 -2.55 4.75
C ILE A 81 21.02 -3.35 5.30
N PRO A 82 21.80 -4.02 4.43
CA PRO A 82 23.02 -4.70 4.83
C PRO A 82 24.18 -3.69 5.07
N LYS A 83 25.31 -4.18 5.58
CA LYS A 83 26.52 -3.35 5.79
C LYS A 83 27.06 -2.67 4.53
N SER A 84 26.73 -3.17 3.36
CA SER A 84 27.04 -2.49 2.09
C SER A 84 26.22 -1.24 1.83
N LEU A 85 25.21 -0.98 2.66
CA LEU A 85 24.23 0.12 2.54
C LEU A 85 23.43 0.14 1.22
N VAL A 86 23.59 -0.92 0.40
CA VAL A 86 22.76 -1.13 -0.81
C VAL A 86 21.46 -1.79 -0.39
N VAL A 87 20.36 -1.05 -0.49
CA VAL A 87 19.05 -1.51 -0.03
C VAL A 87 18.57 -2.71 -0.87
N ILE A 88 18.21 -3.79 -0.18
CA ILE A 88 17.60 -4.98 -0.79
C ILE A 88 16.12 -4.64 -1.05
N LYS A 89 15.79 -4.32 -2.30
CA LYS A 89 14.47 -3.82 -2.70
C LYS A 89 13.32 -4.78 -2.31
N ASP A 90 13.52 -6.09 -2.47
CA ASP A 90 12.52 -7.11 -2.15
C ASP A 90 12.20 -7.22 -0.64
N LYS A 91 13.14 -6.79 0.20
CA LYS A 91 12.94 -6.72 1.65
C LYS A 91 12.42 -5.36 2.14
N CYS A 92 12.66 -4.30 1.37
CA CYS A 92 12.29 -2.95 1.78
C CYS A 92 10.77 -2.76 1.74
N ILE A 93 10.19 -2.41 2.88
CA ILE A 93 8.76 -2.11 3.02
C ILE A 93 8.44 -0.60 3.02
N GLY A 94 9.42 0.26 2.73
CA GLY A 94 9.21 1.70 2.62
C GLY A 94 8.79 2.42 3.92
N CYS A 95 8.98 1.81 5.09
CA CYS A 95 8.47 2.31 6.38
C CYS A 95 9.01 3.69 6.83
N GLY A 96 10.15 4.13 6.29
CA GLY A 96 10.72 5.44 6.63
C GLY A 96 11.69 5.47 7.81
N ASN A 97 11.85 4.39 8.60
CA ASN A 97 12.70 4.39 9.80
C ASN A 97 14.15 4.78 9.50
N CYS A 98 14.70 4.33 8.38
CA CYS A 98 16.07 4.66 7.96
C CYS A 98 16.24 6.18 7.67
N SER A 99 15.25 6.78 7.03
CA SER A 99 15.23 8.21 6.75
C SER A 99 15.06 9.03 8.04
N ALA A 100 14.22 8.60 8.96
CA ALA A 100 13.97 9.28 10.23
C ALA A 100 15.20 9.32 11.15
N ILE A 101 16.03 8.26 11.13
CA ILE A 101 17.27 8.21 11.95
C ILE A 101 18.48 8.84 11.26
N CYS A 102 18.44 9.02 9.95
CA CYS A 102 19.57 9.57 9.22
C CYS A 102 19.85 11.03 9.64
N PRO A 103 21.08 11.36 10.03
CA PRO A 103 21.41 12.72 10.46
C PRO A 103 21.37 13.75 9.30
N ARG A 104 21.21 13.27 8.07
CA ARG A 104 21.13 14.10 6.87
C ARG A 104 19.91 13.70 6.04
N SER A 105 19.05 14.64 5.74
CA SER A 105 17.80 14.44 4.98
C SER A 105 18.00 14.17 3.48
N ASP A 106 19.19 14.49 2.95
CA ASP A 106 19.51 14.41 1.52
C ASP A 106 20.16 13.10 1.08
N ILE A 107 20.30 12.13 1.99
CA ILE A 107 20.98 10.85 1.71
C ILE A 107 20.01 9.75 1.33
N ILE A 108 18.87 9.68 2.02
CA ILE A 108 17.89 8.61 1.81
C ILE A 108 16.70 9.15 1.04
N HIS A 109 16.52 8.60 -0.14
CA HIS A 109 15.43 8.93 -1.06
C HIS A 109 14.51 7.72 -1.23
N TYR A 110 13.35 7.97 -1.82
CA TYR A 110 12.39 6.90 -2.13
C TYR A 110 12.15 6.83 -3.62
N GLU A 111 12.19 5.62 -4.14
CA GLU A 111 11.81 5.32 -5.51
C GLU A 111 10.39 4.73 -5.51
N TYR A 112 9.53 5.29 -6.32
CA TYR A 112 8.18 4.80 -6.55
C TYR A 112 8.17 3.91 -7.78
N ASN A 113 7.51 2.76 -7.68
CA ASN A 113 7.40 1.83 -8.78
C ASN A 113 6.02 1.92 -9.46
N ASP A 114 5.72 3.07 -10.04
CA ASP A 114 4.48 3.33 -10.77
C ASP A 114 4.18 2.25 -11.82
N LYS A 115 5.23 1.71 -12.45
CA LYS A 115 5.08 0.69 -13.49
C LYS A 115 4.55 -0.64 -12.95
N GLU A 116 4.91 -0.98 -11.71
CA GLU A 116 4.37 -2.19 -11.07
C GLU A 116 2.92 -2.01 -10.66
N LEU A 117 2.57 -0.87 -10.08
CA LEU A 117 1.18 -0.56 -9.76
C LEU A 117 0.29 -0.57 -11.00
N ARG A 118 0.72 0.05 -12.09
CA ARG A 118 0.00 0.03 -13.37
C ARG A 118 -0.21 -1.38 -13.95
N LYS A 119 0.63 -2.35 -13.55
CA LYS A 119 0.45 -3.75 -13.94
C LYS A 119 -0.38 -4.54 -12.94
N LEU A 120 -0.26 -4.22 -11.66
CA LEU A 120 -0.86 -4.97 -10.57
C LEU A 120 -2.33 -4.63 -10.37
N LEU A 121 -2.67 -3.34 -10.34
CA LEU A 121 -4.04 -2.90 -10.03
C LEU A 121 -5.08 -3.43 -11.02
N PRO A 122 -4.87 -3.38 -12.36
CA PRO A 122 -5.81 -3.99 -13.29
C PRO A 122 -6.02 -5.50 -13.02
N LYS A 123 -4.95 -6.22 -12.66
CA LYS A 123 -5.06 -7.65 -12.35
C LYS A 123 -5.83 -7.90 -11.05
N CYS A 124 -5.72 -7.03 -10.05
CA CYS A 124 -6.52 -7.11 -8.84
C CYS A 124 -8.01 -6.91 -9.17
N LEU A 125 -8.33 -5.93 -10.01
CA LEU A 125 -9.70 -5.67 -10.48
C LEU A 125 -10.25 -6.85 -11.30
N GLU A 126 -9.49 -7.36 -12.26
CA GLU A 126 -9.84 -8.56 -13.03
C GLU A 126 -10.06 -9.80 -12.16
N THR A 127 -9.35 -9.88 -11.02
CA THR A 127 -9.45 -11.00 -10.07
C THR A 127 -10.69 -10.91 -9.19
N GLY A 128 -11.28 -9.72 -9.01
CA GLY A 128 -12.51 -9.52 -8.25
C GLY A 128 -12.45 -8.40 -7.21
N ALA A 129 -11.40 -7.60 -7.17
CA ALA A 129 -11.45 -6.32 -6.48
C ALA A 129 -12.37 -5.36 -7.24
N GLU A 130 -13.15 -4.57 -6.51
CA GLU A 130 -14.18 -3.70 -7.08
C GLU A 130 -13.84 -2.22 -6.86
N GLN A 131 -12.96 -1.93 -5.91
CA GLN A 131 -12.59 -0.57 -5.52
C GLN A 131 -11.09 -0.48 -5.24
N ILE A 132 -10.56 0.73 -5.34
CA ILE A 132 -9.18 1.06 -4.96
C ILE A 132 -9.22 2.16 -3.90
N GLU A 133 -8.45 2.00 -2.84
CA GLU A 133 -8.22 3.02 -1.83
C GLU A 133 -6.76 3.51 -1.88
N LEU A 134 -6.59 4.81 -2.02
CA LEU A 134 -5.29 5.45 -1.87
C LEU A 134 -5.09 5.89 -0.42
N HIS A 135 -4.06 5.37 0.23
CA HIS A 135 -3.61 5.90 1.52
C HIS A 135 -2.65 7.08 1.28
N ALA A 136 -3.14 8.27 1.54
CA ALA A 136 -2.35 9.49 1.48
C ALA A 136 -1.54 9.67 2.78
N ALA A 137 -0.63 8.72 3.05
CA ALA A 137 0.14 8.65 4.29
C ALA A 137 1.56 9.20 4.18
N VAL A 138 1.95 9.75 3.02
CA VAL A 138 3.25 10.41 2.82
C VAL A 138 3.10 11.92 2.92
N ALA A 139 4.14 12.61 3.39
CA ALA A 139 4.11 14.06 3.59
C ALA A 139 4.28 14.90 2.30
N GLU A 140 4.20 14.27 1.13
CA GLU A 140 4.47 14.91 -0.17
C GLU A 140 3.20 14.96 -1.02
N ASP A 141 2.52 16.08 -1.01
CA ASP A 141 1.26 16.31 -1.75
C ASP A 141 1.39 15.98 -3.25
N GLU A 142 2.51 16.34 -3.87
CA GLU A 142 2.75 16.06 -5.29
C GLU A 142 2.73 14.55 -5.59
N SER A 143 3.32 13.74 -4.73
CA SER A 143 3.30 12.27 -4.85
C SER A 143 1.88 11.72 -4.73
N ILE A 144 1.10 12.21 -3.77
CA ILE A 144 -0.29 11.81 -3.56
C ILE A 144 -1.14 12.14 -4.78
N MET A 145 -1.03 13.35 -5.30
CA MET A 145 -1.79 13.80 -6.46
C MET A 145 -1.43 13.01 -7.72
N LYS A 146 -0.16 12.64 -7.87
CA LYS A 146 0.31 11.81 -8.98
C LYS A 146 -0.22 10.38 -8.89
N GLU A 147 -0.23 9.79 -7.71
CA GLU A 147 -0.81 8.46 -7.48
C GLU A 147 -2.32 8.47 -7.69
N TRP A 148 -3.01 9.50 -7.19
CA TRP A 148 -4.45 9.68 -7.42
C TRP A 148 -4.80 9.75 -8.89
N ALA A 149 -4.06 10.55 -9.67
CA ALA A 149 -4.27 10.65 -11.11
C ALA A 149 -4.07 9.29 -11.81
N MET A 150 -3.02 8.56 -11.44
CA MET A 150 -2.73 7.24 -11.98
C MET A 150 -3.84 6.23 -11.66
N ILE A 151 -4.33 6.20 -10.42
CA ILE A 151 -5.40 5.29 -10.00
C ILE A 151 -6.70 5.62 -10.72
N SER A 152 -6.99 6.92 -10.91
CA SER A 152 -8.17 7.39 -11.65
C SER A 152 -8.14 6.95 -13.11
N GLU A 153 -6.97 6.93 -13.74
CA GLU A 153 -6.80 6.40 -15.10
C GLU A 153 -7.05 4.88 -15.18
N ILE A 154 -6.62 4.12 -14.14
CA ILE A 154 -6.74 2.67 -14.11
C ILE A 154 -8.19 2.23 -13.84
N ASN A 155 -8.91 2.97 -13.02
CA ASN A 155 -10.25 2.61 -12.53
C ASN A 155 -11.29 3.73 -12.80
N PRO A 156 -11.51 4.13 -14.06
CA PRO A 156 -12.35 5.27 -14.37
C PRO A 156 -13.83 5.07 -14.06
N ASP A 157 -14.29 3.82 -14.08
CA ASP A 157 -15.72 3.46 -13.98
C ASP A 157 -16.14 2.99 -12.58
N ASN A 158 -15.19 2.81 -11.67
CA ASN A 158 -15.46 2.30 -10.33
C ASN A 158 -15.13 3.34 -9.25
N HIS A 159 -15.56 3.05 -8.04
CA HIS A 159 -15.30 3.91 -6.91
C HIS A 159 -13.82 3.89 -6.50
N ILE A 160 -13.27 5.09 -6.25
CA ILE A 160 -11.96 5.28 -5.67
C ILE A 160 -12.16 6.06 -4.37
N SER A 161 -11.53 5.59 -3.30
CA SER A 161 -11.52 6.29 -2.01
C SER A 161 -10.10 6.76 -1.66
N MET A 162 -10.02 7.73 -0.76
CA MET A 162 -8.76 8.21 -0.22
C MET A 162 -8.83 8.19 1.30
N CYS A 163 -7.89 7.50 1.92
CA CYS A 163 -7.66 7.57 3.35
C CYS A 163 -6.68 8.71 3.63
N LEU A 164 -7.11 9.71 4.39
CA LEU A 164 -6.30 10.88 4.74
C LEU A 164 -5.75 10.72 6.16
N ASP A 165 -4.44 10.60 6.28
CA ASP A 165 -3.76 10.61 7.58
C ASP A 165 -3.17 11.99 7.86
N ARG A 166 -3.83 12.75 8.71
CA ARG A 166 -3.44 14.12 9.05
C ARG A 166 -2.06 14.23 9.69
N LEU A 167 -1.54 13.18 10.29
CA LEU A 167 -0.21 13.19 10.89
C LEU A 167 0.91 13.30 9.85
N HIS A 168 0.62 12.92 8.61
CA HIS A 168 1.58 12.85 7.52
C HIS A 168 1.28 13.80 6.37
N LEU A 169 0.09 14.41 6.33
CA LEU A 169 -0.31 15.32 5.27
C LEU A 169 -0.04 16.77 5.64
N SER A 170 0.26 17.59 4.64
CA SER A 170 0.30 19.04 4.79
C SER A 170 -1.09 19.62 5.06
N ASN A 171 -1.15 20.83 5.62
CA ASN A 171 -2.44 21.52 5.80
C ASN A 171 -3.13 21.79 4.45
N PHE A 172 -2.37 22.00 3.39
CA PHE A 172 -2.88 22.26 2.04
C PHE A 172 -3.66 21.08 1.47
N THR A 173 -3.28 19.84 1.77
CA THR A 173 -3.99 18.64 1.29
C THR A 173 -5.40 18.52 1.90
N PHE A 174 -5.67 19.18 3.03
CA PHE A 174 -6.98 19.17 3.70
C PHE A 174 -7.88 20.37 3.35
N GLU A 175 -7.34 21.37 2.68
CA GLU A 175 -8.09 22.54 2.19
C GLU A 175 -8.56 22.33 0.75
#